data_e0f569004912e68be3a2d26c4fc8198e
#
_entry.id   e0f569004912e68be3a2d26c4fc8198e
#
_cell.length_a   1.000
_cell.length_b   1.000
_cell.length_c   1.000
_cell.angle_alpha   90.00
_cell.angle_beta   90.00
_cell.angle_gamma   90.00
#
_symmetry.space_group_name_H-M   'P 1'
#
loop_
_entity.id
_entity.type
_entity.pdbx_description
1 polymer ?
#
loop_
_entity_poly.entity_id
_entity_poly.type
_entity_poly.pdbx_seq_one_letter_code
_entity_poly.pdbx_strand_id
1 'polypeptide(L)'
;MRRPTNIYLPALLVIFCFNLSANNFIINITYESDFYLSSQTQLTKDLNNIKSKKDVEKILLDQDWIKSYYLKSHPFTKEVSVSIINKKPIYILNEKHYVDENSNLFKFDQTQLDLIRVNGPITNRDEILFIIESIKEIQQKNYPLIIEMINYDHVAGWQVKTQKFNIKFGKNIPKSKFKTLKDTLNYLYERRSIPSMIDLRYKDGVALDYGK
;
A
#
# COMPACT_ATOMS: atom_id res chain seq x y z
N MET A 1 34.91 -4.60 -15.08
CA MET A 1 34.06 -3.53 -14.51
C MET A 1 32.88 -3.30 -15.45
N ARG A 2 31.74 -3.93 -15.22
CA ARG A 2 30.50 -3.73 -16.00
C ARG A 2 29.53 -2.91 -15.14
N ARG A 3 29.12 -1.72 -15.62
CA ARG A 3 28.13 -0.86 -14.98
C ARG A 3 26.73 -1.46 -15.15
N PRO A 4 25.87 -1.47 -14.12
CA PRO A 4 24.49 -1.87 -14.30
C PRO A 4 23.75 -0.76 -15.07
N THR A 5 23.15 -1.13 -16.19
CA THR A 5 22.24 -0.29 -16.95
C THR A 5 20.92 -0.21 -16.20
N ASN A 6 20.59 0.97 -15.65
CA ASN A 6 19.27 1.28 -15.14
C ASN A 6 18.27 1.24 -16.30
N ILE A 7 17.46 0.20 -16.35
CA ILE A 7 16.32 0.13 -17.25
C ILE A 7 15.20 0.93 -16.59
N TYR A 8 15.05 2.19 -16.99
CA TYR A 8 13.85 2.96 -16.74
C TYR A 8 12.73 2.34 -17.58
N LEU A 9 11.82 1.62 -16.91
CA LEU A 9 10.57 1.16 -17.53
C LEU A 9 9.71 2.42 -17.76
N PRO A 10 9.34 2.76 -19.01
CA PRO A 10 8.47 3.91 -19.23
C PRO A 10 7.07 3.58 -18.67
N ALA A 11 6.51 4.54 -17.95
CA ALA A 11 5.12 4.49 -17.48
C ALA A 11 4.21 4.14 -18.66
N LEU A 12 3.45 3.05 -18.54
CA LEU A 12 2.56 2.59 -19.60
C LEU A 12 1.37 3.54 -19.68
N LEU A 13 1.41 4.43 -20.68
CA LEU A 13 0.34 5.37 -20.99
C LEU A 13 -0.78 4.59 -21.67
N VAL A 14 -1.80 4.17 -20.92
CA VAL A 14 -2.97 3.52 -21.50
C VAL A 14 -3.98 4.58 -21.89
N ILE A 15 -4.02 4.93 -23.18
CA ILE A 15 -5.00 5.85 -23.77
C ILE A 15 -6.20 5.02 -24.22
N PHE A 16 -7.32 5.10 -23.52
CA PHE A 16 -8.60 4.58 -23.98
C PHE A 16 -9.40 5.67 -24.70
N CYS A 17 -9.43 5.62 -26.03
CA CYS A 17 -10.32 6.44 -26.83
C CYS A 17 -11.61 5.66 -27.12
N PHE A 18 -12.72 6.06 -26.52
CA PHE A 18 -14.07 5.60 -26.91
C PHE A 18 -14.83 6.73 -27.56
N ASN A 19 -15.18 6.57 -28.86
CA ASN A 19 -16.08 7.44 -29.58
C ASN A 19 -17.52 6.94 -29.41
N LEU A 20 -18.37 7.72 -28.76
CA LEU A 20 -19.83 7.47 -28.75
C LEU A 20 -20.62 8.79 -28.93
N SER A 21 -21.40 8.80 -30.01
CA SER A 21 -22.60 9.55 -30.41
C SER A 21 -22.93 10.96 -29.87
N ALA A 22 -22.96 11.86 -30.77
CA ALA A 22 -23.83 13.00 -31.14
C ALA A 22 -24.20 14.11 -30.13
N ASN A 23 -24.23 13.91 -28.82
CA ASN A 23 -24.51 14.97 -27.83
C ASN A 23 -23.66 14.94 -26.56
N ASN A 24 -22.75 14.02 -26.44
CA ASN A 24 -21.97 13.81 -25.23
C ASN A 24 -20.61 14.54 -25.31
N PHE A 25 -20.11 14.95 -24.17
CA PHE A 25 -18.73 15.37 -24.03
C PHE A 25 -17.80 14.20 -24.34
N ILE A 26 -16.71 14.47 -25.06
CA ILE A 26 -15.62 13.51 -25.24
C ILE A 26 -14.69 13.67 -24.03
N ILE A 27 -14.57 12.62 -23.21
CA ILE A 27 -13.72 12.65 -22.02
C ILE A 27 -12.51 11.76 -22.26
N ASN A 28 -11.33 12.39 -22.25
CA ASN A 28 -10.05 11.70 -22.33
C ASN A 28 -9.47 11.57 -20.92
N ILE A 29 -9.38 10.33 -20.41
CA ILE A 29 -8.89 10.06 -19.06
C ILE A 29 -7.48 9.49 -19.16
N THR A 30 -6.56 10.05 -18.37
CA THR A 30 -5.18 9.58 -18.22
C THR A 30 -4.92 9.31 -16.74
N TYR A 31 -4.43 8.11 -16.41
CA TYR A 31 -3.98 7.77 -15.07
C TYR A 31 -2.46 7.83 -15.03
N GLU A 32 -1.91 8.66 -14.13
CA GLU A 32 -0.46 8.88 -13.99
C GLU A 32 0.19 7.96 -12.95
N SER A 33 -0.59 7.03 -12.37
CA SER A 33 -0.10 6.10 -11.36
C SER A 33 0.42 4.81 -12.02
N ASP A 34 1.44 4.21 -11.40
CA ASP A 34 2.10 2.97 -11.83
C ASP A 34 1.35 1.68 -11.45
N PHE A 35 0.16 1.81 -10.86
CA PHE A 35 -0.70 0.71 -10.46
C PHE A 35 -2.16 1.00 -10.84
N TYR A 36 -2.95 -0.07 -10.95
CA TYR A 36 -4.36 -0.02 -11.28
C TYR A 36 -5.23 -0.31 -10.05
N LEU A 37 -6.34 0.43 -9.90
CA LEU A 37 -7.40 0.16 -8.93
C LEU A 37 -8.69 -0.22 -9.68
N SER A 38 -9.43 -1.20 -9.18
CA SER A 38 -10.72 -1.61 -9.78
C SER A 38 -11.72 -0.46 -9.85
N SER A 39 -11.64 0.47 -8.92
CA SER A 39 -12.42 1.72 -8.87
C SER A 39 -12.24 2.59 -10.13
N GLN A 40 -11.10 2.50 -10.84
CA GLN A 40 -10.87 3.24 -12.09
C GLN A 40 -11.82 2.81 -13.20
N THR A 41 -12.17 1.53 -13.27
CA THR A 41 -13.15 1.03 -14.25
C THR A 41 -14.52 1.63 -14.00
N GLN A 42 -14.95 1.71 -12.75
CA GLN A 42 -16.24 2.30 -12.40
C GLN A 42 -16.26 3.80 -12.72
N LEU A 43 -15.21 4.54 -12.33
CA LEU A 43 -15.08 5.95 -12.65
C LEU A 43 -15.15 6.22 -14.16
N THR A 44 -14.46 5.39 -14.96
CA THR A 44 -14.50 5.53 -16.44
C THR A 44 -15.93 5.35 -16.98
N LYS A 45 -16.69 4.38 -16.44
CA LYS A 45 -18.11 4.20 -16.84
C LYS A 45 -18.99 5.39 -16.44
N ASP A 46 -18.78 5.92 -15.23
CA ASP A 46 -19.56 7.04 -14.70
C ASP A 46 -19.28 8.31 -15.52
N LEU A 47 -18.02 8.55 -15.87
CA LEU A 47 -17.62 9.69 -16.69
C LEU A 47 -18.15 9.62 -18.13
N ASN A 48 -18.27 8.44 -18.72
CA ASN A 48 -18.81 8.28 -20.09
C ASN A 48 -20.29 8.67 -20.23
N ASN A 49 -21.04 8.77 -19.12
CA ASN A 49 -22.46 9.11 -19.11
C ASN A 49 -22.75 10.57 -18.79
N ILE A 50 -21.74 11.44 -18.74
CA ILE A 50 -21.85 12.81 -18.26
C ILE A 50 -22.33 13.77 -19.34
N LYS A 51 -23.11 14.77 -18.88
CA LYS A 51 -23.69 15.82 -19.75
C LYS A 51 -23.05 17.20 -19.54
N SER A 52 -22.30 17.41 -18.49
CA SER A 52 -21.68 18.72 -18.19
C SER A 52 -20.31 18.60 -17.52
N LYS A 53 -19.48 19.65 -17.68
CA LYS A 53 -18.17 19.74 -17.01
C LYS A 53 -18.29 19.74 -15.48
N LYS A 54 -19.34 20.34 -14.93
CA LYS A 54 -19.58 20.38 -13.48
C LYS A 54 -19.81 18.97 -12.91
N ASP A 55 -20.46 18.10 -13.69
CA ASP A 55 -20.69 16.70 -13.28
C ASP A 55 -19.38 15.92 -13.25
N VAL A 56 -18.45 16.19 -14.19
CA VAL A 56 -17.09 15.60 -14.16
C VAL A 56 -16.42 15.91 -12.84
N GLU A 57 -16.34 17.19 -12.49
CA GLU A 57 -15.66 17.65 -11.30
C GLU A 57 -16.29 17.08 -10.02
N LYS A 58 -17.62 17.03 -9.96
CA LYS A 58 -18.35 16.42 -8.84
C LYS A 58 -18.01 14.94 -8.66
N ILE A 59 -18.04 14.16 -9.76
CA ILE A 59 -17.72 12.74 -9.71
C ILE A 59 -16.27 12.48 -9.27
N LEU A 60 -15.32 13.32 -9.72
CA LEU A 60 -13.93 13.22 -9.32
C LEU A 60 -13.73 13.52 -7.83
N LEU A 61 -14.43 14.52 -7.29
CA LEU A 61 -14.38 14.90 -5.88
C LEU A 61 -14.98 13.84 -4.96
N ASP A 62 -15.94 13.06 -5.44
CA ASP A 62 -16.57 11.98 -4.68
C ASP A 62 -15.67 10.72 -4.57
N GLN A 63 -14.52 10.69 -5.28
CA GLN A 63 -13.59 9.54 -5.24
C GLN A 63 -12.55 9.71 -4.13
N ASP A 64 -12.65 8.91 -3.08
CA ASP A 64 -11.74 8.95 -1.94
C ASP A 64 -10.32 8.42 -2.24
N TRP A 65 -10.15 7.64 -3.33
CA TRP A 65 -8.87 7.09 -3.79
C TRP A 65 -8.06 8.02 -4.69
N ILE A 66 -8.65 9.14 -5.17
CA ILE A 66 -7.93 10.15 -5.94
C ILE A 66 -7.09 11.02 -5.00
N LYS A 67 -5.78 11.13 -5.29
CA LYS A 67 -4.87 12.04 -4.59
C LYS A 67 -5.00 13.47 -5.13
N SER A 68 -5.00 13.59 -6.46
CA SER A 68 -5.17 14.84 -7.18
C SER A 68 -5.61 14.59 -8.62
N TYR A 69 -6.22 15.59 -9.22
CA TYR A 69 -6.58 15.54 -10.63
C TYR A 69 -6.34 16.89 -11.29
N TYR A 70 -6.11 16.86 -12.60
CA TYR A 70 -6.07 18.04 -13.46
C TYR A 70 -7.14 17.91 -14.53
N LEU A 71 -7.95 18.96 -14.71
CA LEU A 71 -9.05 19.00 -15.66
C LEU A 71 -8.85 20.15 -16.65
N LYS A 72 -8.70 19.80 -17.93
CA LYS A 72 -8.58 20.75 -19.05
C LYS A 72 -9.78 20.60 -19.98
N SER A 73 -10.50 21.69 -20.17
CA SER A 73 -11.59 21.75 -21.17
C SER A 73 -11.16 22.57 -22.36
N HIS A 74 -11.54 22.13 -23.56
CA HIS A 74 -11.31 22.88 -24.78
C HIS A 74 -12.54 23.76 -25.05
N PRO A 75 -12.33 25.08 -25.21
CA PRO A 75 -13.47 26.03 -25.30
C PRO A 75 -14.30 25.87 -26.59
N PHE A 76 -13.70 25.33 -27.65
CA PHE A 76 -14.36 25.22 -28.97
C PHE A 76 -14.80 23.78 -29.30
N THR A 77 -14.38 22.82 -28.51
CA THR A 77 -14.78 21.41 -28.64
C THR A 77 -15.46 20.96 -27.37
N LYS A 78 -16.30 19.96 -27.45
CA LYS A 78 -16.89 19.31 -26.25
C LYS A 78 -15.91 18.33 -25.60
N GLU A 79 -14.59 18.57 -25.72
CA GLU A 79 -13.55 17.69 -25.18
C GLU A 79 -13.14 18.15 -23.79
N VAL A 80 -13.01 17.19 -22.89
CA VAL A 80 -12.50 17.36 -21.54
C VAL A 80 -11.39 16.32 -21.32
N SER A 81 -10.19 16.80 -21.03
CA SER A 81 -9.08 15.94 -20.65
C SER A 81 -8.96 15.93 -19.13
N VAL A 82 -8.90 14.74 -18.55
CA VAL A 82 -8.76 14.51 -17.10
C VAL A 82 -7.51 13.70 -16.87
N SER A 83 -6.55 14.26 -16.12
CA SER A 83 -5.38 13.53 -15.63
C SER A 83 -5.54 13.28 -14.15
N ILE A 84 -5.35 12.04 -13.71
CA ILE A 84 -5.65 11.56 -12.36
C ILE A 84 -4.41 10.92 -11.75
N ILE A 85 -4.07 11.34 -10.53
CA ILE A 85 -3.05 10.73 -9.69
C ILE A 85 -3.76 10.01 -8.54
N ASN A 86 -3.54 8.70 -8.40
CA ASN A 86 -4.12 7.89 -7.34
C ASN A 86 -3.35 8.04 -6.03
N LYS A 87 -4.02 7.88 -4.90
CA LYS A 87 -3.36 7.60 -3.61
C LYS A 87 -2.68 6.25 -3.69
N LYS A 88 -1.41 6.19 -3.31
CA LYS A 88 -0.64 4.95 -3.30
C LYS A 88 -0.88 4.19 -2.01
N PRO A 89 -1.51 3.00 -2.05
CA PRO A 89 -1.73 2.21 -0.86
C PRO A 89 -0.41 1.59 -0.36
N ILE A 90 -0.22 1.60 0.95
CA ILE A 90 0.91 0.96 1.64
C ILE A 90 0.48 -0.37 2.26
N TYR A 91 -0.73 -0.44 2.81
CA TYR A 91 -1.29 -1.64 3.39
C TYR A 91 -2.83 -1.66 3.34
N ILE A 92 -3.43 -2.82 3.61
CA ILE A 92 -4.87 -3.01 3.71
C ILE A 92 -5.23 -3.16 5.18
N LEU A 93 -6.17 -2.34 5.68
CA LEU A 93 -6.63 -2.37 7.06
C LEU A 93 -7.99 -3.07 7.17
N ASN A 94 -8.02 -4.16 7.95
CA ASN A 94 -9.23 -4.93 8.29
C ASN A 94 -10.08 -5.35 7.08
N GLU A 95 -9.45 -5.58 5.90
CA GLU A 95 -10.12 -5.92 4.63
C GLU A 95 -11.21 -4.89 4.23
N LYS A 96 -11.10 -3.65 4.72
CA LYS A 96 -12.09 -2.59 4.49
C LYS A 96 -11.52 -1.34 3.85
N HIS A 97 -10.26 -1.02 4.16
CA HIS A 97 -9.64 0.22 3.72
C HIS A 97 -8.22 -0.02 3.23
N TYR A 98 -7.85 0.71 2.20
CA TYR A 98 -6.45 1.00 1.93
C TYR A 98 -5.97 2.13 2.84
N VAL A 99 -4.69 2.13 3.13
CA VAL A 99 -4.02 3.20 3.88
C VAL A 99 -2.80 3.66 3.10
N ASP A 100 -2.67 4.98 2.89
CA ASP A 100 -1.55 5.59 2.19
C ASP A 100 -0.37 5.94 3.15
N GLU A 101 0.69 6.52 2.60
CA GLU A 101 1.90 6.95 3.32
C GLU A 101 1.64 8.01 4.40
N ASN A 102 0.52 8.75 4.29
CA ASN A 102 0.11 9.79 5.22
C ASN A 102 -0.95 9.30 6.23
N SER A 103 -1.12 7.99 6.38
CA SER A 103 -2.14 7.37 7.23
C SER A 103 -3.59 7.71 6.82
N ASN A 104 -3.84 8.20 5.60
CA ASN A 104 -5.18 8.43 5.11
C ASN A 104 -5.85 7.12 4.68
N LEU A 105 -7.12 7.01 5.06
CA LEU A 105 -7.96 5.88 4.67
C LEU A 105 -8.64 6.19 3.32
N PHE A 106 -8.78 5.15 2.50
CA PHE A 106 -9.67 5.15 1.35
C PHE A 106 -10.21 3.73 1.11
N LYS A 107 -11.32 3.64 0.40
CA LYS A 107 -12.07 2.39 0.29
C LYS A 107 -11.25 1.27 -0.37
N PHE A 108 -11.24 0.10 0.26
CA PHE A 108 -10.68 -1.11 -0.33
C PHE A 108 -11.64 -1.64 -1.41
N ASP A 109 -11.20 -1.64 -2.65
CA ASP A 109 -11.98 -2.05 -3.83
C ASP A 109 -11.67 -3.47 -4.31
N GLN A 110 -11.03 -4.26 -3.44
CA GLN A 110 -10.64 -5.66 -3.69
C GLN A 110 -9.67 -5.85 -4.86
N THR A 111 -8.99 -4.80 -5.31
CA THR A 111 -7.90 -4.96 -6.28
C THR A 111 -6.81 -5.84 -5.69
N GLN A 112 -6.36 -6.81 -6.48
CA GLN A 112 -5.26 -7.70 -6.07
C GLN A 112 -3.93 -6.95 -6.19
N LEU A 113 -3.52 -6.35 -5.11
CA LEU A 113 -2.21 -5.74 -4.93
C LEU A 113 -1.43 -6.57 -3.89
N ASP A 114 -0.14 -6.72 -4.11
CA ASP A 114 0.76 -7.36 -3.13
C ASP A 114 1.06 -6.39 -1.99
N LEU A 115 0.11 -6.27 -1.07
CA LEU A 115 0.16 -5.36 0.06
C LEU A 115 0.09 -6.11 1.39
N ILE A 116 0.74 -5.52 2.39
CA ILE A 116 0.67 -5.99 3.77
C ILE A 116 -0.79 -5.93 4.25
N ARG A 117 -1.27 -7.01 4.87
CA ARG A 117 -2.58 -7.06 5.51
C ARG A 117 -2.45 -6.71 6.98
N VAL A 118 -3.25 -5.78 7.45
CA VAL A 118 -3.23 -5.32 8.85
C VAL A 118 -4.59 -5.55 9.47
N ASN A 119 -4.63 -6.28 10.58
CA ASN A 119 -5.88 -6.62 11.26
C ASN A 119 -5.84 -6.26 12.74
N GLY A 120 -6.98 -5.89 13.26
CA GLY A 120 -7.19 -5.65 14.68
C GLY A 120 -7.86 -4.31 14.99
N PRO A 121 -8.18 -4.08 16.27
CA PRO A 121 -8.77 -2.83 16.75
C PRO A 121 -7.72 -1.73 16.88
N ILE A 122 -7.20 -1.24 15.74
CA ILE A 122 -6.08 -0.30 15.68
C ILE A 122 -6.62 1.12 15.65
N THR A 123 -6.25 1.92 16.63
CA THR A 123 -6.58 3.34 16.73
C THR A 123 -5.46 4.24 16.23
N ASN A 124 -4.20 3.85 16.48
CA ASN A 124 -3.03 4.60 16.05
C ASN A 124 -2.37 3.93 14.83
N ARG A 125 -2.58 4.51 13.65
CA ARG A 125 -2.03 3.99 12.39
C ARG A 125 -0.53 4.28 12.21
N ASP A 126 0.01 5.27 12.92
CA ASP A 126 1.44 5.61 12.84
C ASP A 126 2.31 4.50 13.43
N GLU A 127 1.79 3.73 14.39
CA GLU A 127 2.49 2.54 14.91
C GLU A 127 2.68 1.47 13.84
N ILE A 128 1.72 1.33 12.92
CA ILE A 128 1.83 0.37 11.79
C ILE A 128 2.94 0.81 10.84
N LEU A 129 2.93 2.08 10.44
CA LEU A 129 3.97 2.63 9.57
C LEU A 129 5.35 2.50 10.22
N PHE A 130 5.45 2.80 11.51
CA PHE A 130 6.69 2.62 12.28
C PHE A 130 7.18 1.16 12.27
N ILE A 131 6.29 0.16 12.45
CA ILE A 131 6.64 -1.26 12.36
C ILE A 131 7.15 -1.59 10.95
N ILE A 132 6.43 -1.18 9.92
CA ILE A 132 6.78 -1.48 8.52
C ILE A 132 8.15 -0.88 8.18
N GLU A 133 8.38 0.39 8.51
CA GLU A 133 9.63 1.09 8.23
C GLU A 133 10.80 0.48 8.99
N SER A 134 10.62 0.21 10.30
CA SER A 134 11.67 -0.39 11.13
C SER A 134 12.08 -1.79 10.62
N ILE A 135 11.13 -2.59 10.13
CA ILE A 135 11.44 -3.90 9.55
C ILE A 135 12.12 -3.73 8.18
N LYS A 136 11.70 -2.77 7.37
CA LYS A 136 12.36 -2.46 6.08
C LYS A 136 13.82 -2.04 6.28
N GLU A 137 14.13 -1.27 7.31
CA GLU A 137 15.51 -0.89 7.65
C GLU A 137 16.38 -2.11 7.99
N ILE A 138 15.82 -3.11 8.68
CA ILE A 138 16.51 -4.38 8.96
C ILE A 138 16.74 -5.15 7.67
N GLN A 139 15.75 -5.19 6.78
CA GLN A 139 15.80 -5.91 5.51
C GLN A 139 16.89 -5.41 4.55
N GLN A 140 17.14 -4.11 4.51
CA GLN A 140 18.17 -3.50 3.63
C GLN A 140 19.60 -4.02 3.90
N LYS A 141 19.82 -4.72 5.00
CA LYS A 141 21.14 -5.24 5.43
C LYS A 141 21.33 -6.75 5.26
N ASN A 142 20.73 -7.38 4.25
CA ASN A 142 20.91 -8.78 3.81
C ASN A 142 19.91 -9.83 4.35
N TYR A 143 18.81 -9.44 4.99
CA TYR A 143 17.82 -10.43 5.47
C TYR A 143 16.48 -10.22 4.76
N PRO A 144 16.00 -11.17 3.95
CA PRO A 144 14.68 -11.06 3.32
C PRO A 144 13.57 -11.25 4.35
N LEU A 145 13.10 -10.14 4.92
CA LEU A 145 11.96 -10.08 5.82
C LEU A 145 10.75 -9.53 5.06
N ILE A 146 10.08 -10.37 4.29
CA ILE A 146 8.84 -9.96 3.62
C ILE A 146 7.70 -10.09 4.61
N ILE A 147 7.09 -8.96 4.96
CA ILE A 147 5.93 -8.90 5.83
C ILE A 147 4.69 -9.28 5.00
N GLU A 148 3.96 -10.30 5.45
CA GLU A 148 2.66 -10.69 4.88
C GLU A 148 1.51 -10.05 5.64
N MET A 149 1.59 -10.05 6.98
CA MET A 149 0.50 -9.62 7.84
C MET A 149 0.99 -8.99 9.13
N ILE A 150 0.29 -7.98 9.60
CA ILE A 150 0.46 -7.38 10.93
C ILE A 150 -0.87 -7.51 11.66
N ASN A 151 -0.85 -8.08 12.86
CA ASN A 151 -2.03 -8.22 13.71
C ASN A 151 -1.82 -7.47 15.02
N TYR A 152 -2.87 -6.83 15.49
CA TYR A 152 -2.93 -6.28 16.83
C TYR A 152 -4.09 -6.88 17.62
N ASP A 153 -3.79 -7.29 18.84
CA ASP A 153 -4.76 -7.78 19.81
C ASP A 153 -4.53 -7.12 21.18
N HIS A 154 -5.59 -6.80 21.90
CA HIS A 154 -5.49 -6.14 23.21
C HIS A 154 -4.78 -6.99 24.28
N VAL A 155 -4.78 -8.30 24.14
CA VAL A 155 -4.11 -9.22 25.07
C VAL A 155 -2.68 -9.48 24.65
N ALA A 156 -2.48 -9.92 23.41
CA ALA A 156 -1.20 -10.35 22.86
C ALA A 156 -0.31 -9.20 22.37
N GLY A 157 -0.93 -8.04 22.02
CA GLY A 157 -0.25 -6.91 21.40
C GLY A 157 0.05 -7.15 19.92
N TRP A 158 1.08 -6.49 19.42
CA TRP A 158 1.51 -6.53 18.03
C TRP A 158 2.19 -7.84 17.67
N GLN A 159 1.78 -8.40 16.56
CA GLN A 159 2.35 -9.59 15.96
C GLN A 159 2.58 -9.35 14.47
N VAL A 160 3.72 -9.76 13.95
CA VAL A 160 4.08 -9.64 12.53
C VAL A 160 4.33 -11.02 11.97
N LYS A 161 3.60 -11.38 10.93
CA LYS A 161 3.84 -12.59 10.15
C LYS A 161 4.70 -12.25 8.95
N THR A 162 5.82 -12.92 8.82
CA THR A 162 6.68 -12.86 7.64
C THR A 162 6.56 -14.15 6.85
N GLN A 163 7.14 -14.22 5.67
CA GLN A 163 7.19 -15.46 4.88
C GLN A 163 7.91 -16.63 5.59
N LYS A 164 8.80 -16.34 6.54
CA LYS A 164 9.66 -17.37 7.16
C LYS A 164 9.30 -17.67 8.61
N PHE A 165 8.88 -16.70 9.38
CA PHE A 165 8.60 -16.82 10.80
C PHE A 165 7.64 -15.74 11.30
N ASN A 166 7.11 -15.96 12.49
CA ASN A 166 6.27 -15.00 13.19
C ASN A 166 7.09 -14.21 14.22
N ILE A 167 6.77 -12.93 14.42
CA ILE A 167 7.40 -12.06 15.42
C ILE A 167 6.32 -11.58 16.38
N LYS A 168 6.53 -11.76 17.68
CA LYS A 168 5.66 -11.21 18.73
C LYS A 168 6.36 -10.04 19.43
N PHE A 169 5.82 -8.83 19.23
CA PHE A 169 6.36 -7.62 19.87
C PHE A 169 5.68 -7.31 21.21
N GLY A 170 4.43 -7.74 21.42
CA GLY A 170 3.60 -7.34 22.56
C GLY A 170 2.99 -5.95 22.40
N LYS A 171 2.49 -5.38 23.51
CA LYS A 171 1.70 -4.13 23.46
C LYS A 171 2.54 -2.90 23.14
N ASN A 172 3.77 -2.84 23.63
CA ASN A 172 4.68 -1.71 23.43
C ASN A 172 5.76 -2.09 22.41
N ILE A 173 6.03 -1.20 21.48
CA ILE A 173 6.99 -1.39 20.39
C ILE A 173 8.09 -0.30 20.38
N PRO A 174 8.90 -0.17 21.46
CA PRO A 174 9.98 0.78 21.47
C PRO A 174 11.06 0.41 20.43
N LYS A 175 11.84 1.40 19.97
CA LYS A 175 12.94 1.21 19.00
C LYS A 175 13.95 0.13 19.44
N SER A 176 14.14 -0.06 20.74
CA SER A 176 15.02 -1.11 21.28
C SER A 176 14.63 -2.52 20.86
N LYS A 177 13.33 -2.82 20.70
CA LYS A 177 12.88 -4.14 20.22
C LYS A 177 13.29 -4.42 18.79
N PHE A 178 13.32 -3.42 17.93
CA PHE A 178 13.80 -3.58 16.55
C PHE A 178 15.33 -3.77 16.50
N LYS A 179 16.07 -3.12 17.41
CA LYS A 179 17.49 -3.40 17.59
C LYS A 179 17.70 -4.86 18.03
N THR A 180 16.98 -5.30 19.07
CA THR A 180 17.04 -6.69 19.54
C THR A 180 16.65 -7.67 18.42
N LEU A 181 15.61 -7.40 17.64
CA LEU A 181 15.24 -8.23 16.50
C LEU A 181 16.39 -8.33 15.49
N LYS A 182 17.02 -7.22 15.14
CA LYS A 182 18.15 -7.19 14.21
C LYS A 182 19.32 -8.03 14.74
N ASP A 183 19.69 -7.86 16.00
CA ASP A 183 20.79 -8.59 16.62
C ASP A 183 20.48 -10.10 16.67
N THR A 184 19.23 -10.46 17.00
CA THR A 184 18.74 -11.85 16.97
C THR A 184 18.82 -12.44 15.56
N LEU A 185 18.40 -11.72 14.54
CA LEU A 185 18.46 -12.19 13.15
C LEU A 185 19.90 -12.41 12.70
N ASN A 186 20.81 -11.48 13.01
CA ASN A 186 22.24 -11.66 12.73
C ASN A 186 22.76 -13.00 13.30
N TYR A 187 22.49 -13.24 14.58
CA TYR A 187 22.89 -14.47 15.26
C TYR A 187 22.30 -15.73 14.60
N LEU A 188 21.00 -15.71 14.26
CA LEU A 188 20.30 -16.84 13.64
C LEU A 188 20.81 -17.14 12.23
N TYR A 189 21.10 -16.12 11.44
CA TYR A 189 21.62 -16.30 10.08
C TYR A 189 23.04 -16.84 10.07
N GLU A 190 23.90 -16.38 10.98
CA GLU A 190 25.26 -16.94 11.15
C GLU A 190 25.21 -18.43 11.47
N ARG A 191 24.23 -18.86 12.25
CA ARG A 191 24.03 -20.26 12.62
C ARG A 191 23.20 -21.07 11.63
N ARG A 192 22.69 -20.45 10.57
CA ARG A 192 21.78 -21.06 9.58
C ARG A 192 20.56 -21.72 10.24
N SER A 193 20.09 -21.17 11.34
CA SER A 193 18.97 -21.69 12.13
C SER A 193 17.84 -20.67 12.11
N ILE A 194 16.73 -21.00 11.43
CA ILE A 194 15.57 -20.11 11.31
C ILE A 194 14.44 -20.69 12.17
N PRO A 195 14.01 -20.00 13.25
CA PRO A 195 12.87 -20.42 14.05
C PRO A 195 11.55 -20.20 13.31
N SER A 196 10.49 -20.85 13.77
CA SER A 196 9.12 -20.58 13.35
C SER A 196 8.55 -19.31 14.00
N MET A 197 9.08 -18.93 15.18
CA MET A 197 8.65 -17.77 15.92
C MET A 197 9.80 -17.12 16.71
N ILE A 198 9.80 -15.77 16.73
CA ILE A 198 10.67 -14.92 17.54
C ILE A 198 9.77 -14.11 18.51
N ASP A 199 9.90 -14.33 19.81
CA ASP A 199 9.11 -13.64 20.82
C ASP A 199 9.96 -12.59 21.55
N LEU A 200 9.64 -11.30 21.29
CA LEU A 200 10.30 -10.10 21.86
C LEU A 200 9.53 -9.50 23.02
N ARG A 201 8.57 -10.20 23.60
CA ARG A 201 7.77 -9.66 24.70
C ARG A 201 8.54 -9.62 26.02
N TYR A 202 9.58 -10.41 26.15
CA TYR A 202 10.40 -10.50 27.35
C TYR A 202 11.31 -9.26 27.48
N LYS A 203 11.51 -8.82 28.74
CA LYS A 203 12.32 -7.64 29.03
C LYS A 203 13.81 -7.88 28.81
N ASP A 204 14.27 -9.05 29.19
CA ASP A 204 15.71 -9.36 29.31
C ASP A 204 16.17 -10.46 28.32
N GLY A 205 15.41 -10.70 27.26
CA GLY A 205 15.78 -11.72 26.30
C GLY A 205 14.77 -11.93 25.16
N VAL A 206 15.07 -12.90 24.32
CA VAL A 206 14.25 -13.33 23.20
C VAL A 206 13.98 -14.81 23.33
N ALA A 207 12.71 -15.22 23.21
CA ALA A 207 12.38 -16.64 23.11
C ALA A 207 12.27 -17.05 21.64
N LEU A 208 12.83 -18.19 21.30
CA LEU A 208 12.81 -18.75 19.95
C LEU A 208 12.04 -20.05 19.99
N ASP A 209 11.11 -20.22 19.06
CA ASP A 209 10.36 -21.46 18.85
C ASP A 209 10.70 -22.00 17.45
N TYR A 210 11.12 -23.25 17.39
CA TYR A 210 11.51 -23.89 16.12
C TYR A 210 10.40 -24.79 15.54
N GLY A 211 9.24 -24.84 16.18
CA GLY A 211 8.16 -25.76 15.82
C GLY A 211 8.59 -27.23 16.06
N LYS A 212 7.71 -28.04 16.56
CA LYS A 212 7.90 -29.49 16.60
C LYS A 212 7.13 -30.14 15.47
#